data_82f34c41f810796ac50ae6bb16c2be25
#
_entry.id   82f34c41f810796ac50ae6bb16c2be25
#
_cell.length_a   1.000
_cell.length_b   1.000
_cell.length_c   1.000
_cell.angle_alpha   90.00
_cell.angle_beta   90.00
_cell.angle_gamma   90.00
#
_symmetry.space_group_name_H-M   'P 1'
#
loop_
_entity.id
_entity.type
_entity.pdbx_description
1 polymer ?
#
loop_
_entity_poly.entity_id
_entity_poly.type
_entity_poly.pdbx_seq_one_letter_code
_entity_poly.pdbx_strand_id
1 'polypeptide(L)'
;METRGTSRRELLSYSMSDSNTTDFTNPSTFILLGIPGLEAAHVWISIPFCTMFAIAVLGNFTILFIVKTEPSLHEPMYYFLCMLAVTNLILCTSTLPKMLAIFWFNSKEINFNACLTQMYFTHCFSVMESGICVAMAFDRYVAICDPLRHSTILTNPMVAKMGLAVVLRSSIFILPFPFLVRHWPYCTTNIIPQPYCLHIAVAKLACADTHVSTFYGLFVTFCVTGLDGIFIAVSYTQILRAIFSLPTKDARLKTFETCVSHLCVILAFYIPRLFISLMYRFAQNVPLPFHVLIANVYLLVPPMLNPIIYGVRTKKIRVRLLR
;
A
#
# COMPACT_ATOMS: atom_id res chain seq x y z
N MET A 1 19.12 -20.85 20.14
CA MET A 1 18.94 -21.96 19.18
C MET A 1 17.57 -22.65 19.33
N GLU A 2 16.78 -22.28 20.32
CA GLU A 2 15.52 -22.95 20.72
C GLU A 2 14.23 -22.32 20.19
N THR A 3 14.27 -21.08 19.70
CA THR A 3 13.06 -20.36 19.20
C THR A 3 12.66 -20.72 17.78
N ARG A 4 13.49 -21.44 17.02
CA ARG A 4 13.15 -21.96 15.69
C ARG A 4 12.22 -23.18 15.73
N GLY A 5 12.15 -23.86 16.88
CA GLY A 5 11.36 -25.09 17.07
C GLY A 5 9.89 -24.86 17.38
N THR A 6 9.54 -23.78 18.07
CA THR A 6 8.17 -23.52 18.52
C THR A 6 7.25 -23.06 17.38
N SER A 7 7.66 -22.10 16.58
CA SER A 7 6.87 -21.63 15.43
C SER A 7 6.65 -22.72 14.36
N ARG A 8 7.65 -23.57 14.15
CA ARG A 8 7.55 -24.71 13.22
C ARG A 8 6.70 -25.86 13.80
N ARG A 9 6.71 -26.07 15.11
CA ARG A 9 5.87 -27.07 15.78
C ARG A 9 4.41 -26.63 15.84
N GLU A 10 4.11 -25.36 16.04
CA GLU A 10 2.74 -24.83 16.00
C GLU A 10 2.15 -24.90 14.60
N LEU A 11 2.93 -24.59 13.55
CA LEU A 11 2.51 -24.78 12.15
C LEU A 11 2.31 -26.27 11.80
N LEU A 12 3.14 -27.17 12.33
CA LEU A 12 3.03 -28.62 12.14
C LEU A 12 1.85 -29.21 12.93
N SER A 13 1.55 -28.73 14.14
CA SER A 13 0.39 -29.19 14.92
C SER A 13 -0.94 -28.81 14.27
N TYR A 14 -1.00 -27.67 13.60
CA TYR A 14 -2.18 -27.28 12.81
C TYR A 14 -2.32 -28.11 11.53
N SER A 15 -1.21 -28.54 10.91
CA SER A 15 -1.18 -29.43 9.74
C SER A 15 -1.57 -30.87 10.06
N MET A 16 -1.34 -31.34 11.30
CA MET A 16 -1.62 -32.75 11.67
C MET A 16 -3.09 -33.01 12.08
N SER A 17 -3.90 -31.98 12.24
CA SER A 17 -5.31 -32.11 12.62
C SER A 17 -6.23 -32.41 11.42
N ASP A 18 -5.76 -32.27 10.19
CA ASP A 18 -6.58 -32.41 8.97
C ASP A 18 -5.88 -33.31 7.92
N SER A 19 -5.38 -34.47 8.36
CA SER A 19 -4.71 -35.43 7.49
C SER A 19 -5.69 -36.34 6.71
N ASN A 20 -6.26 -35.78 5.64
CA ASN A 20 -6.53 -36.59 4.45
C ASN A 20 -5.38 -36.26 3.46
N THR A 21 -4.60 -37.30 3.14
CA THR A 21 -3.45 -37.26 2.23
C THR A 21 -3.90 -36.89 0.82
N THR A 22 -4.08 -35.58 0.58
CA THR A 22 -4.22 -35.03 -0.76
C THR A 22 -2.86 -34.51 -1.20
N ASP A 23 -2.50 -34.89 -2.42
CA ASP A 23 -1.28 -34.53 -3.12
C ASP A 23 -1.16 -32.98 -3.13
N PHE A 24 -0.27 -32.39 -2.29
CA PHE A 24 -0.11 -30.94 -2.11
C PHE A 24 0.56 -30.24 -3.30
N THR A 25 0.81 -30.93 -4.40
CA THR A 25 1.51 -30.40 -5.57
C THR A 25 0.80 -29.23 -6.25
N ASN A 26 -0.52 -29.10 -6.12
CA ASN A 26 -1.29 -27.95 -6.61
C ASN A 26 -2.53 -27.72 -5.73
N PRO A 27 -2.44 -26.95 -4.66
CA PRO A 27 -3.58 -26.70 -3.78
C PRO A 27 -4.68 -25.92 -4.52
N SER A 28 -5.91 -26.41 -4.45
CA SER A 28 -7.09 -25.67 -4.95
C SER A 28 -7.42 -24.45 -4.07
N THR A 29 -7.04 -24.52 -2.80
CA THR A 29 -7.30 -23.50 -1.79
C THR A 29 -6.08 -23.28 -0.89
N PHE A 30 -5.89 -22.03 -0.44
CA PHE A 30 -5.00 -21.66 0.64
C PHE A 30 -5.77 -21.40 1.93
N ILE A 31 -5.10 -21.55 3.07
CA ILE A 31 -5.63 -21.25 4.40
C ILE A 31 -4.91 -20.04 4.97
N LEU A 32 -5.64 -18.94 5.17
CA LEU A 32 -5.13 -17.70 5.77
C LEU A 32 -5.30 -17.74 7.29
N LEU A 33 -4.24 -17.59 8.07
CA LEU A 33 -4.31 -17.71 9.52
C LEU A 33 -4.80 -16.44 10.26
N GLY A 34 -4.85 -15.29 9.58
CA GLY A 34 -5.06 -14.03 10.28
C GLY A 34 -3.78 -13.56 10.99
N ILE A 35 -3.84 -13.35 12.31
CA ILE A 35 -2.67 -13.02 13.14
C ILE A 35 -2.37 -14.24 14.01
N PRO A 36 -1.37 -15.07 13.65
CA PRO A 36 -1.06 -16.29 14.38
C PRO A 36 -0.69 -16.02 15.84
N GLY A 37 -1.22 -16.84 16.76
CA GLY A 37 -0.99 -16.68 18.22
C GLY A 37 -1.83 -15.60 18.89
N LEU A 38 -2.69 -14.88 18.16
CA LEU A 38 -3.63 -13.90 18.68
C LEU A 38 -5.09 -14.20 18.29
N GLU A 39 -5.40 -15.46 18.01
CA GLU A 39 -6.72 -15.90 17.51
C GLU A 39 -7.86 -15.51 18.47
N ALA A 40 -7.65 -15.67 19.76
CA ALA A 40 -8.63 -15.28 20.80
C ALA A 40 -8.87 -13.76 20.85
N ALA A 41 -7.93 -12.96 20.36
CA ALA A 41 -8.02 -11.50 20.32
C ALA A 41 -8.52 -10.93 18.99
N HIS A 42 -8.76 -11.77 17.96
CA HIS A 42 -9.13 -11.31 16.62
C HIS A 42 -10.33 -10.36 16.63
N VAL A 43 -11.37 -10.64 17.43
CA VAL A 43 -12.57 -9.79 17.55
C VAL A 43 -12.19 -8.41 18.08
N TRP A 44 -11.34 -8.33 19.09
CA TRP A 44 -10.89 -7.06 19.67
C TRP A 44 -9.97 -6.28 18.71
N ILE A 45 -9.08 -7.01 18.06
CA ILE A 45 -8.16 -6.44 17.05
C ILE A 45 -8.95 -5.93 15.83
N SER A 46 -10.08 -6.54 15.49
CA SER A 46 -10.92 -6.09 14.38
C SER A 46 -11.51 -4.69 14.58
N ILE A 47 -11.75 -4.25 15.83
CA ILE A 47 -12.35 -2.95 16.12
C ILE A 47 -11.53 -1.78 15.55
N PRO A 48 -10.23 -1.63 15.88
CA PRO A 48 -9.42 -0.57 15.26
C PRO A 48 -9.32 -0.71 13.74
N PHE A 49 -9.24 -1.93 13.20
CA PHE A 49 -9.20 -2.14 11.76
C PHE A 49 -10.50 -1.71 11.06
N CYS A 50 -11.67 -2.03 11.64
CA CYS A 50 -12.95 -1.55 11.15
C CYS A 50 -13.05 -0.02 11.18
N THR A 51 -12.56 0.59 12.25
CA THR A 51 -12.56 2.06 12.37
C THR A 51 -11.66 2.69 11.31
N MET A 52 -10.45 2.19 11.12
CA MET A 52 -9.55 2.65 10.07
C MET A 52 -10.16 2.47 8.67
N PHE A 53 -10.82 1.34 8.42
CA PHE A 53 -11.51 1.07 7.16
C PHE A 53 -12.65 2.03 6.91
N ALA A 54 -13.51 2.26 7.91
CA ALA A 54 -14.61 3.20 7.80
C ALA A 54 -14.11 4.61 7.46
N ILE A 55 -13.06 5.08 8.16
CA ILE A 55 -12.44 6.38 7.88
C ILE A 55 -11.84 6.41 6.47
N ALA A 56 -11.14 5.35 6.05
CA ALA A 56 -10.56 5.26 4.70
C ALA A 56 -11.64 5.31 3.62
N VAL A 57 -12.71 4.51 3.76
CA VAL A 57 -13.80 4.47 2.77
C VAL A 57 -14.56 5.79 2.73
N LEU A 58 -15.08 6.24 3.87
CA LEU A 58 -15.87 7.47 3.94
C LEU A 58 -15.04 8.69 3.52
N GLY A 59 -13.81 8.79 4.00
CA GLY A 59 -12.92 9.92 3.70
C GLY A 59 -12.54 10.01 2.23
N ASN A 60 -12.16 8.89 1.59
CA ASN A 60 -11.79 8.90 0.18
C ASN A 60 -13.01 9.14 -0.72
N PHE A 61 -14.20 8.57 -0.42
CA PHE A 61 -15.44 8.92 -1.12
C PHE A 61 -15.80 10.40 -0.97
N THR A 62 -15.62 10.96 0.21
CA THR A 62 -15.89 12.38 0.45
C THR A 62 -14.96 13.26 -0.38
N ILE A 63 -13.65 12.93 -0.48
CA ILE A 63 -12.72 13.66 -1.36
C ILE A 63 -13.21 13.62 -2.81
N LEU A 64 -13.54 12.43 -3.33
CA LEU A 64 -14.03 12.27 -4.70
C LEU A 64 -15.29 13.09 -4.96
N PHE A 65 -16.22 13.08 -4.02
CA PHE A 65 -17.46 13.83 -4.11
C PHE A 65 -17.22 15.36 -4.12
N ILE A 66 -16.39 15.86 -3.19
CA ILE A 66 -16.07 17.29 -3.09
C ILE A 66 -15.34 17.77 -4.35
N VAL A 67 -14.34 17.06 -4.84
CA VAL A 67 -13.61 17.46 -6.05
C VAL A 67 -14.52 17.43 -7.28
N LYS A 68 -15.43 16.46 -7.38
CA LYS A 68 -16.40 16.38 -8.47
C LYS A 68 -17.39 17.56 -8.47
N THR A 69 -17.86 17.96 -7.30
CA THR A 69 -18.93 18.98 -7.17
C THR A 69 -18.43 20.41 -7.15
N GLU A 70 -17.14 20.64 -6.89
CA GLU A 70 -16.54 21.96 -6.71
C GLU A 70 -15.64 22.34 -7.88
N PRO A 71 -16.06 23.17 -8.85
CA PRO A 71 -15.25 23.57 -9.99
C PRO A 71 -13.94 24.26 -9.62
N SER A 72 -13.87 24.90 -8.45
CA SER A 72 -12.65 25.57 -7.95
C SER A 72 -11.54 24.58 -7.55
N LEU A 73 -11.83 23.28 -7.51
CA LEU A 73 -10.91 22.20 -7.24
C LEU A 73 -10.49 21.43 -8.52
N HIS A 74 -10.83 21.91 -9.70
CA HIS A 74 -10.43 21.28 -10.96
C HIS A 74 -9.00 21.74 -11.37
N GLU A 75 -8.04 21.52 -10.47
CA GLU A 75 -6.60 21.77 -10.69
C GLU A 75 -5.84 20.43 -10.72
N PRO A 76 -4.66 20.34 -11.36
CA PRO A 76 -3.88 19.11 -11.51
C PRO A 76 -3.69 18.32 -10.21
N MET A 77 -3.35 19.02 -9.14
CA MET A 77 -3.16 18.45 -7.81
C MET A 77 -4.37 17.66 -7.30
N TYR A 78 -5.58 18.18 -7.49
CA TYR A 78 -6.79 17.51 -7.02
C TYR A 78 -7.19 16.32 -7.89
N TYR A 79 -6.78 16.30 -9.17
CA TYR A 79 -6.92 15.12 -10.01
C TYR A 79 -6.01 13.98 -9.54
N PHE A 80 -4.75 14.27 -9.17
CA PHE A 80 -3.87 13.28 -8.55
C PHE A 80 -4.42 12.81 -7.20
N LEU A 81 -5.01 13.70 -6.42
CA LEU A 81 -5.68 13.34 -5.17
C LEU A 81 -6.88 12.41 -5.41
N CYS A 82 -7.67 12.62 -6.46
CA CYS A 82 -8.74 11.69 -6.85
C CYS A 82 -8.19 10.33 -7.27
N MET A 83 -7.10 10.29 -8.06
CA MET A 83 -6.44 9.03 -8.42
C MET A 83 -5.96 8.29 -7.17
N LEU A 84 -5.36 9.00 -6.21
CA LEU A 84 -4.95 8.45 -4.93
C LEU A 84 -6.14 7.90 -4.12
N ALA A 85 -7.25 8.65 -4.07
CA ALA A 85 -8.46 8.22 -3.37
C ALA A 85 -9.06 6.93 -3.96
N VAL A 86 -9.11 6.82 -5.30
CA VAL A 86 -9.55 5.59 -5.99
C VAL A 86 -8.62 4.43 -5.68
N THR A 87 -7.30 4.65 -5.74
CA THR A 87 -6.28 3.65 -5.41
C THR A 87 -6.45 3.13 -3.98
N ASN A 88 -6.65 4.03 -3.01
CA ASN A 88 -6.89 3.70 -1.61
C ASN A 88 -8.15 2.86 -1.41
N LEU A 89 -9.25 3.22 -2.08
CA LEU A 89 -10.51 2.47 -2.01
C LEU A 89 -10.33 1.04 -2.52
N ILE A 90 -9.67 0.86 -3.66
CA ILE A 90 -9.44 -0.47 -4.24
C ILE A 90 -8.50 -1.29 -3.34
N LEU A 91 -7.44 -0.68 -2.81
CA LEU A 91 -6.50 -1.35 -1.91
C LEU A 91 -7.19 -1.87 -0.64
N CYS A 92 -7.99 -1.02 0.01
CA CYS A 92 -8.76 -1.41 1.20
C CYS A 92 -9.79 -2.49 0.91
N THR A 93 -10.57 -2.35 -0.17
CA THR A 93 -11.63 -3.29 -0.49
C THR A 93 -11.13 -4.63 -1.01
N SER A 94 -9.93 -4.70 -1.55
CA SER A 94 -9.32 -5.97 -1.99
C SER A 94 -8.81 -6.84 -0.83
N THR A 95 -8.52 -6.27 0.33
CA THR A 95 -7.87 -6.99 1.44
C THR A 95 -8.74 -7.11 2.69
N LEU A 96 -9.35 -6.02 3.12
CA LEU A 96 -10.07 -5.95 4.40
C LEU A 96 -11.29 -6.86 4.53
N PRO A 97 -12.16 -7.02 3.52
CA PRO A 97 -13.32 -7.89 3.66
C PRO A 97 -12.92 -9.33 4.01
N LYS A 98 -11.85 -9.85 3.39
CA LYS A 98 -11.34 -11.19 3.70
C LYS A 98 -10.73 -11.27 5.09
N MET A 99 -9.97 -10.26 5.50
CA MET A 99 -9.39 -10.18 6.83
C MET A 99 -10.48 -10.15 7.92
N LEU A 100 -11.53 -9.35 7.74
CA LEU A 100 -12.66 -9.31 8.69
C LEU A 100 -13.46 -10.63 8.71
N ALA A 101 -13.61 -11.28 7.56
CA ALA A 101 -14.24 -12.61 7.50
C ALA A 101 -13.44 -13.65 8.30
N ILE A 102 -12.10 -13.56 8.30
CA ILE A 102 -11.25 -14.41 9.15
C ILE A 102 -11.46 -14.06 10.62
N PHE A 103 -11.49 -12.79 10.99
CA PHE A 103 -11.56 -12.35 12.38
C PHE A 103 -12.92 -12.61 13.03
N TRP A 104 -14.02 -12.48 12.30
CA TRP A 104 -15.38 -12.61 12.85
C TRP A 104 -15.98 -14.01 12.64
N PHE A 105 -15.72 -14.60 11.48
CA PHE A 105 -16.38 -15.83 11.07
C PHE A 105 -15.43 -17.03 10.96
N ASN A 106 -14.14 -16.83 11.29
CA ASN A 106 -13.10 -17.85 11.11
C ASN A 106 -13.02 -18.43 9.67
N SER A 107 -13.45 -17.62 8.68
CA SER A 107 -13.45 -18.01 7.25
C SER A 107 -12.05 -17.91 6.67
N LYS A 108 -11.22 -18.93 6.90
CA LYS A 108 -9.78 -18.92 6.57
C LYS A 108 -9.48 -19.31 5.13
N GLU A 109 -10.35 -20.06 4.48
CA GLU A 109 -10.12 -20.58 3.14
C GLU A 109 -10.20 -19.49 2.06
N ILE A 110 -9.29 -19.53 1.11
CA ILE A 110 -9.31 -18.71 -0.11
C ILE A 110 -8.94 -19.57 -1.31
N ASN A 111 -9.73 -19.48 -2.39
CA ASN A 111 -9.41 -20.17 -3.64
C ASN A 111 -8.07 -19.69 -4.20
N PHE A 112 -7.29 -20.58 -4.82
CA PHE A 112 -5.97 -20.30 -5.38
C PHE A 112 -5.99 -19.10 -6.34
N ASN A 113 -6.90 -19.09 -7.31
CA ASN A 113 -7.00 -17.99 -8.28
C ASN A 113 -7.43 -16.66 -7.61
N ALA A 114 -8.34 -16.72 -6.62
CA ALA A 114 -8.74 -15.55 -5.84
C ALA A 114 -7.56 -14.96 -5.05
N CYS A 115 -6.68 -15.82 -4.51
CA CYS A 115 -5.45 -15.42 -3.84
C CYS A 115 -4.49 -14.71 -4.80
N LEU A 116 -4.27 -15.26 -6.00
CA LEU A 116 -3.43 -14.62 -7.02
C LEU A 116 -4.00 -13.27 -7.49
N THR A 117 -5.31 -13.20 -7.65
CA THR A 117 -6.02 -11.95 -8.00
C THR A 117 -5.86 -10.90 -6.91
N GLN A 118 -6.08 -11.27 -5.65
CA GLN A 118 -5.87 -10.39 -4.50
C GLN A 118 -4.41 -9.90 -4.44
N MET A 119 -3.46 -10.80 -4.61
CA MET A 119 -2.02 -10.47 -4.66
C MET A 119 -1.72 -9.43 -5.75
N TYR A 120 -2.24 -9.66 -6.97
CA TYR A 120 -2.04 -8.72 -8.09
C TYR A 120 -2.58 -7.33 -7.75
N PHE A 121 -3.84 -7.23 -7.33
CA PHE A 121 -4.46 -5.94 -7.01
C PHE A 121 -3.73 -5.23 -5.86
N THR A 122 -3.46 -5.93 -4.77
CA THR A 122 -2.77 -5.34 -3.61
C THR A 122 -1.42 -4.75 -3.99
N HIS A 123 -0.60 -5.48 -4.74
CA HIS A 123 0.72 -4.99 -5.15
C HIS A 123 0.63 -3.93 -6.26
N CYS A 124 -0.26 -4.09 -7.24
CA CYS A 124 -0.42 -3.15 -8.35
C CYS A 124 -0.85 -1.77 -7.85
N PHE A 125 -1.89 -1.71 -7.00
CA PHE A 125 -2.37 -0.44 -6.47
C PHE A 125 -1.38 0.19 -5.48
N SER A 126 -0.61 -0.61 -4.72
CA SER A 126 0.48 -0.09 -3.90
C SER A 126 1.62 0.54 -4.74
N VAL A 127 1.91 0.00 -5.94
CA VAL A 127 2.86 0.62 -6.89
C VAL A 127 2.26 1.87 -7.54
N MET A 128 0.95 1.87 -7.86
CA MET A 128 0.25 3.06 -8.36
C MET A 128 0.31 4.21 -7.34
N GLU A 129 0.11 3.93 -6.06
CA GLU A 129 0.20 4.93 -4.99
C GLU A 129 1.58 5.60 -4.98
N SER A 130 2.66 4.84 -5.12
CA SER A 130 4.02 5.38 -5.27
C SER A 130 4.16 6.32 -6.48
N GLY A 131 3.68 5.90 -7.65
CA GLY A 131 3.71 6.71 -8.87
C GLY A 131 2.89 8.00 -8.77
N ILE A 132 1.74 7.94 -8.10
CA ILE A 132 0.91 9.14 -7.84
C ILE A 132 1.66 10.10 -6.91
N CYS A 133 2.35 9.60 -5.87
CA CYS A 133 3.19 10.43 -5.00
C CYS A 133 4.30 11.15 -5.78
N VAL A 134 4.94 10.50 -6.76
CA VAL A 134 5.92 11.12 -7.67
C VAL A 134 5.27 12.22 -8.51
N ALA A 135 4.10 11.95 -9.09
CA ALA A 135 3.35 12.92 -9.89
C ALA A 135 2.96 14.17 -9.06
N MET A 136 2.53 13.95 -7.80
CA MET A 136 2.20 15.03 -6.86
C MET A 136 3.43 15.82 -6.45
N ALA A 137 4.58 15.18 -6.24
CA ALA A 137 5.85 15.86 -5.94
C ALA A 137 6.31 16.70 -7.13
N PHE A 138 6.14 16.20 -8.35
CA PHE A 138 6.41 16.97 -9.58
C PHE A 138 5.48 18.18 -9.74
N ASP A 139 4.17 18.01 -9.50
CA ASP A 139 3.21 19.11 -9.50
C ASP A 139 3.63 20.22 -8.52
N ARG A 140 4.00 19.87 -7.30
CA ARG A 140 4.48 20.83 -6.31
C ARG A 140 5.78 21.51 -6.72
N TYR A 141 6.70 20.74 -7.29
CA TYR A 141 7.96 21.30 -7.81
C TYR A 141 7.69 22.38 -8.86
N VAL A 142 6.88 22.08 -9.87
CA VAL A 142 6.57 23.05 -10.92
C VAL A 142 5.80 24.26 -10.36
N ALA A 143 4.83 24.03 -9.47
CA ALA A 143 4.02 25.11 -8.90
C ALA A 143 4.84 26.11 -8.05
N ILE A 144 5.96 25.68 -7.46
CA ILE A 144 6.77 26.51 -6.56
C ILE A 144 8.00 27.06 -7.27
N CYS A 145 8.69 26.22 -8.07
CA CYS A 145 9.93 26.61 -8.73
C CYS A 145 9.72 27.33 -10.06
N ASP A 146 8.60 27.05 -10.77
CA ASP A 146 8.26 27.70 -12.06
C ASP A 146 6.74 28.00 -12.15
N PRO A 147 6.21 28.90 -11.29
CA PRO A 147 4.78 29.15 -11.18
C PRO A 147 4.15 29.71 -12.45
N LEU A 148 4.91 30.47 -13.27
CA LEU A 148 4.41 31.05 -14.51
C LEU A 148 4.13 29.99 -15.59
N ARG A 149 4.84 28.88 -15.56
CA ARG A 149 4.69 27.79 -16.54
C ARG A 149 3.87 26.62 -16.01
N HIS A 150 3.41 26.65 -14.76
CA HIS A 150 2.64 25.56 -14.14
C HIS A 150 1.41 25.17 -14.99
N SER A 151 0.59 26.14 -15.40
CA SER A 151 -0.62 25.92 -16.21
C SER A 151 -0.33 25.44 -17.64
N THR A 152 0.85 25.76 -18.19
CA THR A 152 1.26 25.32 -19.52
C THR A 152 1.90 23.93 -19.52
N ILE A 153 2.57 23.54 -18.44
CA ILE A 153 3.19 22.21 -18.27
C ILE A 153 2.15 21.18 -17.84
N LEU A 154 1.37 21.50 -16.79
CA LEU A 154 0.40 20.57 -16.19
C LEU A 154 -1.02 20.80 -16.72
N THR A 155 -1.19 20.65 -18.03
CA THR A 155 -2.50 20.65 -18.67
C THR A 155 -3.28 19.38 -18.37
N ASN A 156 -4.63 19.41 -18.49
CA ASN A 156 -5.46 18.21 -18.28
C ASN A 156 -5.02 17.00 -19.12
N PRO A 157 -4.67 17.14 -20.41
CA PRO A 157 -4.10 16.03 -21.17
C PRO A 157 -2.79 15.49 -20.60
N MET A 158 -1.92 16.37 -20.05
CA MET A 158 -0.67 15.93 -19.42
C MET A 158 -0.91 15.16 -18.13
N VAL A 159 -1.83 15.62 -17.29
CA VAL A 159 -2.26 14.91 -16.08
C VAL A 159 -2.83 13.53 -16.42
N ALA A 160 -3.66 13.44 -17.45
CA ALA A 160 -4.19 12.15 -17.92
C ALA A 160 -3.09 11.22 -18.42
N LYS A 161 -2.11 11.73 -19.19
CA LYS A 161 -0.94 10.94 -19.64
C LYS A 161 -0.10 10.44 -18.47
N MET A 162 0.14 11.28 -17.45
CA MET A 162 0.85 10.90 -16.24
C MET A 162 0.10 9.80 -15.48
N GLY A 163 -1.22 9.94 -15.32
CA GLY A 163 -2.06 8.91 -14.71
C GLY A 163 -2.01 7.59 -15.48
N LEU A 164 -2.12 7.64 -16.80
CA LEU A 164 -1.99 6.45 -17.66
C LEU A 164 -0.61 5.80 -17.53
N ALA A 165 0.46 6.59 -17.53
CA ALA A 165 1.82 6.09 -17.34
C ALA A 165 2.00 5.38 -15.98
N VAL A 166 1.42 5.92 -14.91
CA VAL A 166 1.40 5.28 -13.58
C VAL A 166 0.68 3.94 -13.62
N VAL A 167 -0.50 3.87 -14.25
CA VAL A 167 -1.27 2.62 -14.39
C VAL A 167 -0.50 1.57 -15.18
N LEU A 168 0.02 1.94 -16.37
CA LEU A 168 0.77 1.03 -17.23
C LEU A 168 2.04 0.51 -16.55
N ARG A 169 2.83 1.41 -15.94
CA ARG A 169 4.04 1.04 -15.21
C ARG A 169 3.73 0.02 -14.09
N SER A 170 2.72 0.32 -13.29
CA SER A 170 2.35 -0.53 -12.16
C SER A 170 1.87 -1.91 -12.62
N SER A 171 1.04 -1.94 -13.66
CA SER A 171 0.54 -3.19 -14.23
C SER A 171 1.67 -4.04 -14.81
N ILE A 172 2.60 -3.44 -15.55
CA ILE A 172 3.74 -4.15 -16.16
C ILE A 172 4.67 -4.72 -15.08
N PHE A 173 4.95 -3.96 -14.00
CA PHE A 173 5.84 -4.44 -12.93
C PHE A 173 5.22 -5.55 -12.09
N ILE A 174 3.90 -5.56 -11.93
CA ILE A 174 3.26 -6.52 -11.02
C ILE A 174 2.69 -7.74 -11.74
N LEU A 175 2.41 -7.64 -13.04
CA LEU A 175 1.87 -8.74 -13.82
C LEU A 175 2.67 -10.05 -13.72
N PRO A 176 4.02 -10.06 -13.69
CA PRO A 176 4.78 -11.30 -13.55
C PRO A 176 4.58 -12.05 -12.23
N PHE A 177 4.23 -11.38 -11.11
CA PHE A 177 4.12 -12.03 -9.81
C PHE A 177 3.12 -13.19 -9.77
N PRO A 178 1.85 -13.03 -10.16
CA PRO A 178 0.90 -14.14 -10.20
C PRO A 178 1.33 -15.27 -11.12
N PHE A 179 1.96 -14.96 -12.26
CA PHE A 179 2.43 -15.97 -13.20
C PHE A 179 3.60 -16.78 -12.63
N LEU A 180 4.58 -16.13 -11.99
CA LEU A 180 5.69 -16.82 -11.34
C LEU A 180 5.18 -17.79 -10.26
N VAL A 181 4.27 -17.32 -9.40
CA VAL A 181 3.70 -18.10 -8.29
C VAL A 181 2.83 -19.26 -8.81
N ARG A 182 2.12 -19.08 -9.91
CA ARG A 182 1.19 -20.09 -10.46
C ARG A 182 1.87 -21.38 -10.90
N HIS A 183 3.12 -21.30 -11.35
CA HIS A 183 3.83 -22.44 -11.91
C HIS A 183 4.66 -23.23 -10.88
N TRP A 184 4.66 -22.81 -9.61
CA TRP A 184 5.45 -23.52 -8.59
C TRP A 184 4.69 -24.70 -7.99
N PRO A 185 5.41 -25.81 -7.68
CA PRO A 185 4.88 -26.87 -6.85
C PRO A 185 4.85 -26.44 -5.38
N TYR A 186 3.74 -26.75 -4.70
CA TYR A 186 3.54 -26.52 -3.27
C TYR A 186 3.52 -27.86 -2.56
N CYS A 187 4.57 -28.22 -1.80
CA CYS A 187 4.73 -29.59 -1.29
C CYS A 187 4.64 -29.72 0.22
N THR A 188 4.74 -28.63 0.97
CA THR A 188 4.82 -28.74 2.44
C THR A 188 3.52 -28.32 3.14
N THR A 189 2.89 -27.27 2.69
CA THR A 189 1.67 -26.73 3.31
C THR A 189 0.97 -25.75 2.38
N ASN A 190 -0.34 -25.58 2.55
CA ASN A 190 -1.15 -24.55 1.91
C ASN A 190 -1.53 -23.42 2.90
N ILE A 191 -0.87 -23.35 4.07
CA ILE A 191 -1.16 -22.38 5.13
C ILE A 191 -0.31 -21.12 4.95
N ILE A 192 -0.98 -19.99 4.74
CA ILE A 192 -0.37 -18.65 4.67
C ILE A 192 -0.53 -17.99 6.03
N PRO A 193 0.57 -17.67 6.75
CA PRO A 193 0.50 -17.04 8.06
C PRO A 193 0.24 -15.52 7.98
N GLN A 194 -0.77 -15.13 7.21
CA GLN A 194 -1.16 -13.74 6.92
C GLN A 194 -2.68 -13.70 6.70
N PRO A 195 -3.35 -12.57 6.92
CA PRO A 195 -4.79 -12.42 6.66
C PRO A 195 -5.13 -12.10 5.20
N TYR A 196 -4.12 -11.96 4.34
CA TYR A 196 -4.26 -11.73 2.89
C TYR A 196 -3.09 -12.32 2.12
N CYS A 197 -3.24 -12.48 0.81
CA CYS A 197 -2.24 -13.09 -0.05
C CYS A 197 -1.10 -12.11 -0.38
N LEU A 198 0.00 -12.27 0.34
CA LEU A 198 1.22 -11.53 0.10
C LEU A 198 2.20 -12.37 -0.72
N HIS A 199 2.78 -11.83 -1.80
CA HIS A 199 3.68 -12.55 -2.70
C HIS A 199 4.79 -13.31 -1.96
N ILE A 200 5.51 -12.65 -1.05
CA ILE A 200 6.62 -13.29 -0.30
C ILE A 200 6.14 -14.40 0.63
N ALA A 201 4.92 -14.31 1.16
CA ALA A 201 4.36 -15.33 2.03
C ALA A 201 3.97 -16.58 1.22
N VAL A 202 3.39 -16.40 0.04
CA VAL A 202 3.05 -17.49 -0.87
C VAL A 202 4.31 -18.12 -1.45
N ALA A 203 5.30 -17.32 -1.86
CA ALA A 203 6.57 -17.80 -2.39
C ALA A 203 7.32 -18.73 -1.40
N LYS A 204 7.23 -18.46 -0.10
CA LYS A 204 7.85 -19.31 0.95
C LYS A 204 7.22 -20.70 1.09
N LEU A 205 6.04 -20.93 0.55
CA LEU A 205 5.37 -22.23 0.56
C LEU A 205 5.77 -23.11 -0.63
N ALA A 206 6.38 -22.51 -1.66
CA ALA A 206 6.84 -23.24 -2.84
C ALA A 206 8.06 -24.11 -2.52
N CYS A 207 8.10 -25.31 -3.13
CA CYS A 207 9.24 -26.24 -3.05
C CYS A 207 10.20 -26.09 -4.24
N ALA A 208 9.95 -25.10 -5.10
CA ALA A 208 10.81 -24.78 -6.22
C ALA A 208 11.89 -23.77 -5.84
N ASP A 209 12.86 -23.59 -6.72
CA ASP A 209 13.81 -22.49 -6.63
C ASP A 209 13.10 -21.15 -6.84
N THR A 210 12.99 -20.36 -5.78
CA THR A 210 12.34 -19.06 -5.78
C THR A 210 13.31 -17.89 -6.00
N HIS A 211 14.57 -18.15 -6.35
CA HIS A 211 15.58 -17.11 -6.55
C HIS A 211 15.16 -16.07 -7.60
N VAL A 212 14.65 -16.51 -8.75
CA VAL A 212 14.18 -15.62 -9.83
C VAL A 212 13.10 -14.65 -9.30
N SER A 213 12.13 -15.17 -8.56
CA SER A 213 11.06 -14.36 -7.98
C SER A 213 11.57 -13.41 -6.89
N THR A 214 12.52 -13.85 -6.09
CA THR A 214 13.17 -13.03 -5.06
C THR A 214 13.93 -11.87 -5.69
N PHE A 215 14.72 -12.14 -6.74
CA PHE A 215 15.45 -11.10 -7.48
C PHE A 215 14.50 -10.15 -8.19
N TYR A 216 13.44 -10.67 -8.82
CA TYR A 216 12.43 -9.82 -9.45
C TYR A 216 11.70 -8.92 -8.44
N GLY A 217 11.32 -9.47 -7.29
CA GLY A 217 10.72 -8.71 -6.20
C GLY A 217 11.65 -7.61 -5.64
N LEU A 218 12.97 -7.88 -5.59
CA LEU A 218 13.99 -6.90 -5.24
C LEU A 218 14.09 -5.79 -6.27
N PHE A 219 14.14 -6.15 -7.55
CA PHE A 219 14.18 -5.20 -8.67
C PHE A 219 12.96 -4.27 -8.63
N VAL A 220 11.75 -4.80 -8.50
CA VAL A 220 10.53 -3.99 -8.38
C VAL A 220 10.58 -3.08 -7.16
N THR A 221 11.02 -3.60 -6.00
CA THR A 221 11.15 -2.79 -4.78
C THR A 221 12.15 -1.65 -4.97
N PHE A 222 13.29 -1.92 -5.62
CA PHE A 222 14.29 -0.89 -5.93
C PHE A 222 13.72 0.18 -6.89
N CYS A 223 13.05 -0.23 -7.96
CA CYS A 223 12.44 0.70 -8.91
C CYS A 223 11.35 1.56 -8.27
N VAL A 224 10.51 0.97 -7.40
CA VAL A 224 9.37 1.68 -6.80
C VAL A 224 9.79 2.48 -5.56
N THR A 225 10.55 1.88 -4.64
CA THR A 225 10.93 2.58 -3.40
C THR A 225 12.20 3.39 -3.57
N GLY A 226 13.17 2.89 -4.35
CA GLY A 226 14.45 3.56 -4.57
C GLY A 226 14.35 4.71 -5.56
N LEU A 227 14.00 4.44 -6.83
CA LEU A 227 13.98 5.50 -7.86
C LEU A 227 12.89 6.54 -7.59
N ASP A 228 11.66 6.10 -7.25
CA ASP A 228 10.59 7.04 -6.92
C ASP A 228 10.97 7.91 -5.72
N GLY A 229 11.59 7.32 -4.68
CA GLY A 229 12.10 8.03 -3.52
C GLY A 229 13.18 9.07 -3.87
N ILE A 230 14.11 8.74 -4.78
CA ILE A 230 15.12 9.67 -5.28
C ILE A 230 14.46 10.85 -6.02
N PHE A 231 13.50 10.58 -6.93
CA PHE A 231 12.78 11.65 -7.65
C PHE A 231 12.06 12.59 -6.69
N ILE A 232 11.39 12.05 -5.67
CA ILE A 232 10.71 12.82 -4.64
C ILE A 232 11.73 13.66 -3.85
N ALA A 233 12.83 13.05 -3.40
CA ALA A 233 13.87 13.74 -2.63
C ALA A 233 14.50 14.88 -3.41
N VAL A 234 14.79 14.68 -4.69
CA VAL A 234 15.33 15.74 -5.59
C VAL A 234 14.31 16.86 -5.74
N SER A 235 13.03 16.54 -6.01
CA SER A 235 11.95 17.52 -6.13
C SER A 235 11.82 18.38 -4.86
N TYR A 236 11.78 17.74 -3.69
CA TYR A 236 11.67 18.47 -2.42
C TYR A 236 12.93 19.24 -2.04
N THR A 237 14.11 18.78 -2.43
CA THR A 237 15.35 19.56 -2.26
C THR A 237 15.28 20.87 -3.05
N GLN A 238 14.79 20.83 -4.29
CA GLN A 238 14.63 22.05 -5.10
C GLN A 238 13.51 22.95 -4.56
N ILE A 239 12.40 22.37 -4.13
CA ILE A 239 11.31 23.10 -3.46
C ILE A 239 11.86 23.84 -2.22
N LEU A 240 12.61 23.19 -1.36
CA LEU A 240 13.19 23.81 -0.17
C LEU A 240 14.14 24.95 -0.54
N ARG A 241 15.02 24.76 -1.53
CA ARG A 241 15.89 25.82 -2.04
C ARG A 241 15.08 27.03 -2.52
N ALA A 242 14.01 26.81 -3.28
CA ALA A 242 13.12 27.88 -3.75
C ALA A 242 12.41 28.59 -2.59
N ILE A 243 11.93 27.86 -1.57
CA ILE A 243 11.30 28.43 -0.38
C ILE A 243 12.29 29.33 0.39
N PHE A 244 13.52 28.87 0.59
CA PHE A 244 14.53 29.66 1.32
C PHE A 244 15.00 30.91 0.56
N SER A 245 14.85 30.96 -0.77
CA SER A 245 15.13 32.14 -1.58
C SER A 245 14.02 33.21 -1.52
N LEU A 246 12.83 32.89 -0.98
CA LEU A 246 11.74 33.87 -0.84
C LEU A 246 12.12 35.00 0.12
N PRO A 247 11.76 36.29 -0.19
CA PRO A 247 12.25 37.44 0.55
C PRO A 247 11.68 37.56 1.96
N THR A 248 10.43 37.15 2.20
CA THR A 248 9.74 37.36 3.47
C THR A 248 9.52 36.05 4.24
N LYS A 249 9.58 36.10 5.57
CA LYS A 249 9.33 34.97 6.46
C LYS A 249 7.89 34.41 6.27
N ASP A 250 6.90 35.29 6.10
CA ASP A 250 5.50 34.90 5.95
C ASP A 250 5.26 34.14 4.64
N ALA A 251 5.90 34.57 3.54
CA ALA A 251 5.83 33.85 2.27
C ALA A 251 6.47 32.45 2.39
N ARG A 252 7.62 32.34 3.06
CA ARG A 252 8.29 31.05 3.33
C ARG A 252 7.38 30.12 4.13
N LEU A 253 6.80 30.61 5.23
CA LEU A 253 5.96 29.81 6.10
C LEU A 253 4.71 29.31 5.37
N LYS A 254 4.01 30.20 4.66
CA LYS A 254 2.81 29.86 3.88
C LYS A 254 3.09 28.83 2.80
N THR A 255 4.19 28.94 2.08
CA THR A 255 4.60 27.98 1.04
C THR A 255 4.99 26.64 1.66
N PHE A 256 5.72 26.67 2.77
CA PHE A 256 6.12 25.47 3.51
C PHE A 256 4.90 24.70 4.05
N GLU A 257 3.92 25.38 4.63
CA GLU A 257 2.68 24.76 5.12
C GLU A 257 1.94 23.99 4.02
N THR A 258 1.96 24.51 2.79
CA THR A 258 1.35 23.81 1.64
C THR A 258 2.10 22.53 1.30
N CYS A 259 3.44 22.51 1.42
CA CYS A 259 4.27 21.35 1.14
C CYS A 259 4.19 20.28 2.23
N VAL A 260 3.99 20.67 3.49
CA VAL A 260 3.97 19.75 4.65
C VAL A 260 2.89 18.67 4.48
N SER A 261 1.71 19.02 3.99
CA SER A 261 0.64 18.05 3.77
C SER A 261 1.07 16.90 2.85
N HIS A 262 1.71 17.25 1.73
CA HIS A 262 2.22 16.26 0.78
C HIS A 262 3.36 15.44 1.36
N LEU A 263 4.28 16.11 2.06
CA LEU A 263 5.39 15.42 2.71
C LEU A 263 4.90 14.43 3.77
N CYS A 264 3.87 14.78 4.54
CA CYS A 264 3.26 13.86 5.51
C CYS A 264 2.67 12.61 4.82
N VAL A 265 1.97 12.78 3.70
CA VAL A 265 1.42 11.65 2.93
C VAL A 265 2.53 10.76 2.39
N ILE A 266 3.55 11.37 1.79
CA ILE A 266 4.72 10.64 1.25
C ILE A 266 5.42 9.86 2.36
N LEU A 267 5.69 10.49 3.50
CA LEU A 267 6.34 9.81 4.64
C LEU A 267 5.46 8.71 5.23
N ALA A 268 4.15 8.92 5.34
CA ALA A 268 3.21 7.91 5.81
C ALA A 268 3.17 6.68 4.90
N PHE A 269 3.44 6.84 3.60
CA PHE A 269 3.54 5.74 2.64
C PHE A 269 4.93 5.06 2.66
N TYR A 270 6.01 5.84 2.53
CA TYR A 270 7.35 5.28 2.30
C TYR A 270 8.01 4.72 3.59
N ILE A 271 7.79 5.34 4.76
CA ILE A 271 8.43 4.90 6.01
C ILE A 271 7.97 3.48 6.40
N PRO A 272 6.65 3.17 6.49
CA PRO A 272 6.22 1.84 6.83
C PRO A 272 6.60 0.79 5.77
N ARG A 273 6.56 1.17 4.49
CA ARG A 273 6.97 0.30 3.38
C ARG A 273 8.44 -0.10 3.47
N LEU A 274 9.32 0.85 3.71
CA LEU A 274 10.74 0.60 3.90
C LEU A 274 10.99 -0.26 5.13
N PHE A 275 10.33 0.07 6.24
CA PHE A 275 10.43 -0.67 7.49
C PHE A 275 10.03 -2.14 7.33
N ILE A 276 8.90 -2.42 6.69
CA ILE A 276 8.45 -3.79 6.40
C ILE A 276 9.43 -4.50 5.49
N SER A 277 9.90 -3.85 4.43
CA SER A 277 10.86 -4.45 3.50
C SER A 277 12.16 -4.85 4.20
N LEU A 278 12.64 -4.03 5.13
CA LEU A 278 13.83 -4.33 5.94
C LEU A 278 13.54 -5.44 6.97
N MET A 279 12.40 -5.39 7.63
CA MET A 279 12.01 -6.41 8.61
C MET A 279 11.93 -7.81 8.00
N TYR A 280 11.29 -7.97 6.84
CA TYR A 280 11.18 -9.28 6.19
C TYR A 280 12.52 -9.86 5.75
N ARG A 281 13.57 -9.05 5.61
CA ARG A 281 14.89 -9.46 5.14
C ARG A 281 15.91 -9.61 6.26
N PHE A 282 15.90 -8.72 7.23
CA PHE A 282 16.96 -8.63 8.24
C PHE A 282 16.51 -9.02 9.65
N ALA A 283 15.23 -8.87 9.98
CA ALA A 283 14.72 -9.13 11.32
C ALA A 283 14.25 -10.60 11.48
N GLN A 284 15.19 -11.53 11.50
CA GLN A 284 14.91 -12.98 11.65
C GLN A 284 14.37 -13.37 13.04
N ASN A 285 14.59 -12.55 14.06
CA ASN A 285 14.25 -12.84 15.46
C ASN A 285 12.94 -12.18 15.94
N VAL A 286 12.21 -11.46 15.07
CA VAL A 286 10.96 -10.82 15.46
C VAL A 286 9.82 -11.84 15.40
N PRO A 287 8.94 -11.90 16.43
CA PRO A 287 7.80 -12.80 16.44
C PRO A 287 6.87 -12.59 15.25
N LEU A 288 6.38 -13.69 14.67
CA LEU A 288 5.50 -13.68 13.50
C LEU A 288 4.25 -12.79 13.67
N PRO A 289 3.54 -12.79 14.84
CA PRO A 289 2.39 -11.93 15.06
C PRO A 289 2.70 -10.44 14.84
N PHE A 290 3.89 -10.01 15.24
CA PHE A 290 4.32 -8.62 15.12
C PHE A 290 4.56 -8.23 13.65
N HIS A 291 5.17 -9.12 12.86
CA HIS A 291 5.33 -8.92 11.41
C HIS A 291 3.98 -8.77 10.72
N VAL A 292 3.03 -9.65 11.06
CA VAL A 292 1.68 -9.62 10.49
C VAL A 292 0.93 -8.36 10.88
N LEU A 293 0.99 -7.96 12.15
CA LEU A 293 0.33 -6.75 12.65
C LEU A 293 0.86 -5.50 11.92
N ILE A 294 2.18 -5.34 11.83
CA ILE A 294 2.78 -4.19 11.14
C ILE A 294 2.43 -4.18 9.64
N ALA A 295 2.42 -5.33 8.98
CA ALA A 295 2.03 -5.41 7.58
C ALA A 295 0.57 -4.95 7.36
N ASN A 296 -0.34 -5.28 8.27
CA ASN A 296 -1.72 -4.83 8.21
C ASN A 296 -1.87 -3.33 8.51
N VAL A 297 -1.13 -2.82 9.50
CA VAL A 297 -1.10 -1.37 9.82
C VAL A 297 -0.58 -0.59 8.62
N TYR A 298 0.51 -1.04 7.99
CA TYR A 298 1.02 -0.42 6.77
C TYR A 298 -0.02 -0.34 5.65
N LEU A 299 -0.81 -1.40 5.46
CA LEU A 299 -1.81 -1.46 4.40
C LEU A 299 -2.96 -0.47 4.62
N LEU A 300 -3.31 -0.15 5.87
CA LEU A 300 -4.48 0.63 6.24
C LEU A 300 -4.19 2.08 6.60
N VAL A 301 -3.01 2.35 7.15
CA VAL A 301 -2.66 3.69 7.64
C VAL A 301 -2.61 4.72 6.51
N PRO A 302 -1.95 4.50 5.37
CA PRO A 302 -1.94 5.49 4.29
C PRO A 302 -3.34 5.81 3.75
N PRO A 303 -4.21 4.82 3.39
CA PRO A 303 -5.57 5.09 2.93
C PRO A 303 -6.45 5.85 3.93
N MET A 304 -6.23 5.64 5.23
CA MET A 304 -6.93 6.36 6.29
C MET A 304 -6.38 7.77 6.48
N LEU A 305 -5.05 7.94 6.48
CA LEU A 305 -4.42 9.24 6.74
C LEU A 305 -4.59 10.23 5.59
N ASN A 306 -4.60 9.76 4.34
CA ASN A 306 -4.71 10.63 3.17
C ASN A 306 -5.94 11.57 3.25
N PRO A 307 -7.18 11.09 3.45
CA PRO A 307 -8.32 11.97 3.55
C PRO A 307 -8.28 12.88 4.80
N ILE A 308 -7.71 12.43 5.91
CA ILE A 308 -7.56 13.24 7.12
C ILE A 308 -6.60 14.40 6.86
N ILE A 309 -5.42 14.11 6.32
CA ILE A 309 -4.39 15.13 6.05
C ILE A 309 -4.93 16.17 5.09
N TYR A 310 -5.53 15.75 3.96
CA TYR A 310 -6.06 16.69 2.96
C TYR A 310 -7.33 17.39 3.45
N GLY A 311 -8.21 16.73 4.16
CA GLY A 311 -9.42 17.32 4.75
C GLY A 311 -9.11 18.40 5.77
N VAL A 312 -8.11 18.18 6.63
CA VAL A 312 -7.73 19.15 7.66
C VAL A 312 -6.85 20.28 7.11
N ARG A 313 -5.87 19.95 6.28
CA ARG A 313 -4.84 20.91 5.82
C ARG A 313 -5.28 21.74 4.62
N THR A 314 -6.11 21.20 3.71
CA THR A 314 -6.53 21.93 2.52
C THR A 314 -7.74 22.81 2.84
N LYS A 315 -7.54 24.12 2.97
CA LYS A 315 -8.59 25.08 3.33
C LYS A 315 -9.84 24.95 2.44
N LYS A 316 -9.67 24.78 1.13
CA LYS A 316 -10.79 24.63 0.16
C LYS A 316 -11.63 23.37 0.50
N ILE A 317 -11.00 22.22 0.78
CA ILE A 317 -11.68 20.97 1.15
C ILE A 317 -12.33 21.11 2.54
N ARG A 318 -11.60 21.64 3.52
CA ARG A 318 -12.09 21.83 4.89
C ARG A 318 -13.35 22.69 4.96
N VAL A 319 -13.40 23.80 4.23
CA VAL A 319 -14.58 24.69 4.19
C VAL A 319 -15.80 23.95 3.64
N ARG A 320 -15.63 23.05 2.70
CA ARG A 320 -16.73 22.25 2.15
C ARG A 320 -17.15 21.09 3.05
N LEU A 321 -16.24 20.52 3.82
CA LEU A 321 -16.56 19.49 4.82
C LEU A 321 -17.39 20.03 5.98
N LEU A 322 -17.27 21.32 6.30
CA LEU A 322 -17.95 21.97 7.43
C LEU A 322 -19.30 22.61 7.03
N ARG A 323 -19.67 22.58 5.76
CA ARG A 323 -20.97 23.00 5.22
C ARG A 323 -21.87 21.80 4.96
#